data_4726736a4e2f2ade0febc5ab4897cadc
#
_entry.id   4726736a4e2f2ade0febc5ab4897cadc
#
_cell.length_a   1.000
_cell.length_b   1.000
_cell.length_c   1.000
_cell.angle_alpha   90.00
_cell.angle_beta   90.00
_cell.angle_gamma   90.00
#
_symmetry.space_group_name_H-M   'P 1'
#
loop_
_entity.id
_entity.type
_entity.pdbx_description
1 polymer ?
#
loop_
_entity_poly.entity_id
_entity_poly.type
_entity_poly.pdbx_seq_one_letter_code
_entity_poly.pdbx_strand_id
1 'polypeptide(L)'
;MHKQRTNMKLRMNALFFGIFLLFSVLVFRLGYLQIVKGEEYVRELEHTEEIRVNTSVPRGRIYDRYGRVLIDNQHEKAITYTRMPNTKNEDIVKIAEKLADLIDMPTNRVTNRDKQDFWVLKNRAVAMEKVSAEEMETFRLSKDNVSKEEVNAEHYRRVLQRITEEELAQLSARDIEVLAIYREMIADYY
;
A
#
# COMPACT_ATOMS: atom_id res chain seq x y z
N MET A 1 -2.60 -64.76 35.49
CA MET A 1 -1.68 -63.98 34.59
C MET A 1 -2.34 -63.29 33.40
N HIS A 2 -3.57 -63.57 32.98
CA HIS A 2 -4.26 -62.91 31.83
C HIS A 2 -4.67 -61.45 32.05
N LYS A 3 -5.05 -61.05 33.25
CA LYS A 3 -5.60 -59.70 33.56
C LYS A 3 -4.54 -58.59 33.46
N GLN A 4 -3.27 -58.89 33.72
CA GLN A 4 -2.16 -57.90 33.62
C GLN A 4 -1.79 -57.59 32.13
N ARG A 5 -1.83 -58.61 31.25
CA ARG A 5 -1.51 -58.42 29.83
C ARG A 5 -2.57 -57.59 29.10
N THR A 6 -3.83 -57.70 29.48
CA THR A 6 -4.93 -56.92 28.89
C THR A 6 -4.83 -55.41 29.27
N ASN A 7 -4.48 -55.13 30.53
CA ASN A 7 -4.28 -53.75 30.98
C ASN A 7 -3.05 -53.08 30.33
N MET A 8 -1.99 -53.85 30.02
CA MET A 8 -0.81 -53.33 29.35
C MET A 8 -1.11 -52.99 27.88
N LYS A 9 -1.88 -53.82 27.17
CA LYS A 9 -2.34 -53.54 25.81
C LYS A 9 -3.24 -52.33 25.75
N LEU A 10 -4.16 -52.18 26.68
CA LEU A 10 -5.04 -50.96 26.79
C LEU A 10 -4.23 -49.70 27.02
N ARG A 11 -3.24 -49.73 27.89
CA ARG A 11 -2.36 -48.57 28.17
C ARG A 11 -1.50 -48.20 26.94
N MET A 12 -0.95 -49.22 26.25
CA MET A 12 -0.21 -49.00 25.01
C MET A 12 -1.09 -48.42 23.90
N ASN A 13 -2.31 -48.93 23.71
CA ASN A 13 -3.24 -48.38 22.74
C ASN A 13 -3.67 -46.96 23.08
N ALA A 14 -3.93 -46.65 24.36
CA ALA A 14 -4.26 -45.31 24.80
C ALA A 14 -3.11 -44.31 24.55
N LEU A 15 -1.86 -44.76 24.77
CA LEU A 15 -0.68 -43.95 24.50
C LEU A 15 -0.50 -43.71 23.00
N PHE A 16 -0.67 -44.75 22.19
CA PHE A 16 -0.63 -44.66 20.72
C PHE A 16 -1.71 -43.72 20.19
N PHE A 17 -2.94 -43.81 20.72
CA PHE A 17 -4.05 -42.96 20.36
C PHE A 17 -3.79 -41.50 20.76
N GLY A 18 -3.20 -41.28 21.94
CA GLY A 18 -2.79 -39.94 22.38
C GLY A 18 -1.76 -39.29 21.46
N ILE A 19 -0.70 -40.05 21.09
CA ILE A 19 0.32 -39.57 20.14
C ILE A 19 -0.29 -39.32 18.75
N PHE A 20 -1.16 -40.20 18.27
CA PHE A 20 -1.85 -40.03 16.99
C PHE A 20 -2.70 -38.78 16.97
N LEU A 21 -3.46 -38.50 18.05
CA LEU A 21 -4.30 -37.32 18.17
C LEU A 21 -3.47 -36.03 18.18
N LEU A 22 -2.36 -36.00 18.93
CA LEU A 22 -1.43 -34.87 18.93
C LEU A 22 -0.85 -34.62 17.52
N PHE A 23 -0.42 -35.67 16.86
CA PHE A 23 0.11 -35.54 15.50
C PHE A 23 -0.94 -35.07 14.50
N SER A 24 -2.16 -35.57 14.61
CA SER A 24 -3.30 -35.13 13.78
C SER A 24 -3.61 -33.63 13.96
N VAL A 25 -3.54 -33.14 15.18
CA VAL A 25 -3.73 -31.69 15.48
C VAL A 25 -2.60 -30.85 14.83
N LEU A 26 -1.36 -31.33 14.87
CA LEU A 26 -0.24 -30.63 14.22
C LEU A 26 -0.38 -30.59 12.71
N VAL A 27 -0.74 -31.72 12.09
CA VAL A 27 -0.96 -31.80 10.63
C VAL A 27 -2.12 -30.91 10.21
N PHE A 28 -3.22 -30.93 10.97
CA PHE A 28 -4.37 -30.07 10.70
C PHE A 28 -4.00 -28.58 10.81
N ARG A 29 -3.23 -28.21 11.84
CA ARG A 29 -2.74 -26.84 12.00
C ARG A 29 -1.81 -26.39 10.88
N LEU A 30 -0.94 -27.29 10.43
CA LEU A 30 -0.04 -27.04 9.30
C LEU A 30 -0.83 -26.83 8.01
N GLY A 31 -1.82 -27.70 7.73
CA GLY A 31 -2.71 -27.54 6.58
C GLY A 31 -3.51 -26.24 6.62
N TYR A 32 -4.02 -25.88 7.78
CA TYR A 32 -4.71 -24.58 7.97
C TYR A 32 -3.79 -23.40 7.65
N LEU A 33 -2.55 -23.40 8.16
CA LEU A 33 -1.57 -22.36 7.88
C LEU A 33 -1.23 -22.27 6.39
N GLN A 34 -1.05 -23.42 5.72
CA GLN A 34 -0.69 -23.44 4.31
C GLN A 34 -1.85 -23.05 3.38
N ILE A 35 -3.07 -23.52 3.66
CA ILE A 35 -4.21 -23.29 2.77
C ILE A 35 -4.89 -21.95 3.05
N VAL A 36 -5.12 -21.60 4.32
CA VAL A 36 -5.89 -20.41 4.68
C VAL A 36 -5.01 -19.18 4.79
N LYS A 37 -3.79 -19.32 5.34
CA LYS A 37 -2.87 -18.21 5.54
C LYS A 37 -1.72 -18.14 4.53
N GLY A 38 -1.60 -19.14 3.66
CA GLY A 38 -0.52 -19.20 2.68
C GLY A 38 -0.49 -17.99 1.75
N GLU A 39 -1.63 -17.57 1.23
CA GLU A 39 -1.73 -16.38 0.38
C GLU A 39 -1.35 -15.08 1.11
N GLU A 40 -1.68 -14.97 2.39
CA GLU A 40 -1.34 -13.82 3.22
C GLU A 40 0.18 -13.72 3.39
N TYR A 41 0.85 -14.84 3.68
CA TYR A 41 2.31 -14.91 3.82
C TYR A 41 3.04 -14.71 2.49
N VAL A 42 2.53 -15.26 1.37
CA VAL A 42 3.10 -15.01 0.05
C VAL A 42 3.02 -13.54 -0.30
N ARG A 43 1.87 -12.91 -0.05
CA ARG A 43 1.69 -11.46 -0.28
C ARG A 43 2.62 -10.62 0.60
N GLU A 44 2.86 -11.03 1.83
CA GLU A 44 3.79 -10.35 2.75
C GLU A 44 5.25 -10.52 2.33
N LEU A 45 5.61 -11.67 1.74
CA LEU A 45 6.94 -11.92 1.17
C LEU A 45 7.18 -11.18 -0.15
N GLU A 46 6.18 -11.13 -1.04
CA GLU A 46 6.25 -10.36 -2.28
C GLU A 46 6.41 -8.85 -2.02
N HIS A 47 5.93 -8.38 -0.87
CA HIS A 47 6.12 -6.99 -0.42
C HIS A 47 7.48 -6.73 0.23
N THR A 48 8.30 -7.76 0.48
CA THR A 48 9.67 -7.62 1.01
C THR A 48 10.69 -7.64 -0.13
N GLU A 49 10.36 -7.04 -1.29
CA GLU A 49 11.35 -6.84 -2.33
C GLU A 49 12.48 -5.93 -1.85
N GLU A 50 13.73 -6.37 -2.09
CA GLU A 50 14.91 -5.53 -1.88
C GLU A 50 14.79 -4.30 -2.77
N ILE A 51 14.48 -3.16 -2.16
CA ILE A 51 14.49 -1.88 -2.86
C ILE A 51 15.95 -1.55 -3.16
N ARG A 52 16.38 -1.80 -4.40
CA ARG A 52 17.70 -1.36 -4.87
C ARG A 52 17.63 0.14 -5.09
N VAL A 53 18.14 0.89 -4.14
CA VAL A 53 18.34 2.32 -4.31
C VAL A 53 19.53 2.48 -5.26
N ASN A 54 19.25 2.80 -6.52
CA ASN A 54 20.29 3.18 -7.47
C ASN A 54 20.86 4.54 -7.08
N THR A 55 21.99 4.52 -6.39
CA THR A 55 22.75 5.75 -6.12
C THR A 55 23.40 6.18 -7.43
N SER A 56 23.05 7.37 -7.90
CA SER A 56 23.68 7.94 -9.10
C SER A 56 25.19 8.05 -8.89
N VAL A 57 25.96 7.30 -9.69
CA VAL A 57 27.41 7.37 -9.65
C VAL A 57 27.87 8.67 -10.35
N PRO A 58 28.75 9.48 -9.74
CA PRO A 58 29.26 10.69 -10.36
C PRO A 58 29.95 10.34 -11.69
N ARG A 59 29.70 11.14 -12.71
CA ARG A 59 30.35 10.99 -14.03
C ARG A 59 31.81 11.36 -13.95
N GLY A 60 32.66 10.84 -14.87
CA GLY A 60 34.05 11.21 -14.96
C GLY A 60 34.23 12.71 -15.28
N ARG A 61 35.28 13.33 -14.73
CA ARG A 61 35.66 14.70 -15.05
C ARG A 61 36.38 14.75 -16.39
N ILE A 62 36.21 15.83 -17.14
CA ILE A 62 36.92 16.09 -18.39
C ILE A 62 37.97 17.20 -18.15
N TYR A 63 39.20 16.94 -18.54
CA TYR A 63 40.32 17.86 -18.37
C TYR A 63 40.84 18.32 -19.72
N ASP A 64 41.40 19.53 -19.77
CA ASP A 64 42.16 20.01 -20.92
C ASP A 64 43.58 19.38 -20.95
N ARG A 65 44.35 19.67 -22.04
CA ARG A 65 45.75 19.20 -22.17
C ARG A 65 46.67 19.71 -21.08
N TYR A 66 46.27 20.69 -20.33
CA TYR A 66 47.07 21.29 -19.23
C TYR A 66 46.58 20.82 -17.84
N GLY A 67 45.63 19.88 -17.78
CA GLY A 67 45.07 19.33 -16.54
C GLY A 67 44.02 20.22 -15.87
N ARG A 68 43.51 21.25 -16.56
CA ARG A 68 42.41 22.08 -16.03
C ARG A 68 41.07 21.41 -16.29
N VAL A 69 40.21 21.42 -15.28
CA VAL A 69 38.84 20.82 -15.36
C VAL A 69 37.99 21.63 -16.33
N LEU A 70 37.54 21.01 -17.40
CA LEU A 70 36.59 21.57 -18.36
C LEU A 70 35.14 21.27 -17.99
N ILE A 71 34.89 20.05 -17.49
CA ILE A 71 33.57 19.61 -17.05
C ILE A 71 33.71 18.89 -15.72
N ASP A 72 32.97 19.32 -14.73
CA ASP A 72 32.86 18.70 -13.41
C ASP A 72 31.44 18.32 -13.08
N ASN A 73 31.26 17.49 -12.06
CA ASN A 73 29.93 17.12 -11.55
C ASN A 73 29.45 18.21 -10.58
N GLN A 74 28.24 18.68 -10.81
CA GLN A 74 27.57 19.54 -9.84
C GLN A 74 26.82 18.64 -8.85
N HIS A 75 27.18 18.75 -7.57
CA HIS A 75 26.47 18.02 -6.51
C HIS A 75 25.21 18.78 -6.11
N GLU A 76 24.08 18.19 -6.39
CA GLU A 76 22.78 18.70 -5.93
C GLU A 76 22.29 17.83 -4.77
N LYS A 77 21.72 18.47 -3.75
CA LYS A 77 21.07 17.77 -2.65
C LYS A 77 19.66 17.40 -3.08
N ALA A 78 19.33 16.12 -3.05
CA ALA A 78 18.01 15.62 -3.33
C ALA A 78 17.43 14.93 -2.09
N ILE A 79 16.16 15.11 -1.86
CA ILE A 79 15.39 14.36 -0.87
C ILE A 79 14.73 13.22 -1.61
N THR A 80 15.00 11.99 -1.18
CA THR A 80 14.40 10.78 -1.77
C THR A 80 13.44 10.15 -0.77
N TYR A 81 12.28 9.76 -1.25
CA TYR A 81 11.32 8.99 -0.49
C TYR A 81 11.21 7.59 -1.09
N THR A 82 11.37 6.57 -0.27
CA THR A 82 11.17 5.18 -0.66
C THR A 82 9.90 4.67 -0.01
N ARG A 83 8.89 4.37 -0.82
CA ARG A 83 7.63 3.82 -0.32
C ARG A 83 7.84 2.40 0.20
N MET A 84 7.49 2.16 1.45
CA MET A 84 7.48 0.81 2.01
C MET A 84 6.22 0.07 1.56
N PRO A 85 6.31 -1.25 1.30
CA PRO A 85 5.14 -2.09 1.11
C PRO A 85 4.18 -1.91 2.30
N ASN A 86 2.88 -1.95 2.05
CA ASN A 86 1.84 -1.73 3.06
C ASN A 86 1.71 -0.33 3.67
N THR A 87 2.46 0.67 3.21
CA THR A 87 2.27 2.05 3.66
C THR A 87 0.93 2.57 3.14
N LYS A 88 0.04 2.99 4.06
CA LYS A 88 -1.24 3.58 3.71
C LYS A 88 -1.05 4.99 3.17
N ASN A 89 -1.90 5.39 2.22
CA ASN A 89 -1.85 6.73 1.66
C ASN A 89 -2.01 7.84 2.72
N GLU A 90 -2.78 7.57 3.79
CA GLU A 90 -2.94 8.49 4.92
C GLU A 90 -1.62 8.74 5.67
N ASP A 91 -0.74 7.75 5.76
CA ASP A 91 0.57 7.90 6.42
C ASP A 91 1.56 8.62 5.50
N ILE A 92 1.46 8.42 4.18
CA ILE A 92 2.25 9.17 3.19
C ILE A 92 1.87 10.66 3.25
N VAL A 93 0.58 10.98 3.38
CA VAL A 93 0.11 12.37 3.53
C VAL A 93 0.69 13.02 4.77
N LYS A 94 0.72 12.32 5.92
CA LYS A 94 1.35 12.85 7.16
C LYS A 94 2.84 13.14 7.00
N ILE A 95 3.54 12.31 6.21
CA ILE A 95 4.95 12.56 5.87
C ILE A 95 5.06 13.79 4.96
N ALA A 96 4.19 13.89 3.95
CA ALA A 96 4.15 15.03 3.04
C ALA A 96 3.83 16.35 3.78
N GLU A 97 2.93 16.33 4.77
CA GLU A 97 2.64 17.49 5.63
C GLU A 97 3.87 17.98 6.39
N LYS A 98 4.64 17.04 6.98
CA LYS A 98 5.89 17.38 7.67
C LYS A 98 6.97 17.87 6.72
N LEU A 99 7.00 17.33 5.51
CA LEU A 99 7.97 17.74 4.50
C LEU A 99 7.67 19.13 3.94
N ALA A 100 6.38 19.48 3.82
CA ALA A 100 5.93 20.81 3.41
C ALA A 100 6.35 21.94 4.39
N ASP A 101 6.73 21.60 5.63
CA ASP A 101 7.33 22.55 6.57
C ASP A 101 8.82 22.83 6.31
N LEU A 102 9.45 21.99 5.52
CA LEU A 102 10.91 21.99 5.32
C LEU A 102 11.32 22.38 3.90
N ILE A 103 10.44 22.18 2.93
CA ILE A 103 10.73 22.44 1.50
C ILE A 103 9.56 23.16 0.84
N ASP A 104 9.86 24.10 -0.04
CA ASP A 104 8.90 24.74 -0.93
C ASP A 104 8.80 23.93 -2.23
N MET A 105 7.59 23.47 -2.56
CA MET A 105 7.37 22.68 -3.76
C MET A 105 6.56 23.46 -4.79
N PRO A 106 6.96 23.47 -6.08
CA PRO A 106 6.19 24.16 -7.11
C PRO A 106 4.84 23.46 -7.33
N THR A 107 3.75 24.21 -7.23
CA THR A 107 2.37 23.72 -7.34
C THR A 107 1.80 23.77 -8.76
N ASN A 108 2.59 24.24 -9.74
CA ASN A 108 2.16 24.46 -11.13
C ASN A 108 1.78 23.16 -11.88
N ARG A 109 2.21 22.00 -11.38
CA ARG A 109 1.91 20.68 -11.97
C ARG A 109 0.68 20.00 -11.37
N VAL A 110 0.07 20.61 -10.35
CA VAL A 110 -1.12 20.05 -9.70
C VAL A 110 -2.34 20.27 -10.58
N THR A 111 -3.00 19.18 -10.96
CA THR A 111 -4.21 19.19 -11.77
C THR A 111 -5.48 19.25 -10.90
N ASN A 112 -6.62 19.62 -11.50
CA ASN A 112 -7.91 19.57 -10.79
C ASN A 112 -8.27 18.14 -10.36
N ARG A 113 -7.84 17.13 -11.12
CA ARG A 113 -8.02 15.74 -10.75
C ARG A 113 -7.25 15.38 -9.48
N ASP A 114 -5.99 15.82 -9.39
CA ASP A 114 -5.17 15.58 -8.20
C ASP A 114 -5.82 16.23 -6.97
N LYS A 115 -6.41 17.42 -7.11
CA LYS A 115 -7.14 18.10 -6.02
C LYS A 115 -8.38 17.33 -5.58
N GLN A 116 -9.14 16.76 -6.53
CA GLN A 116 -10.29 15.93 -6.22
C GLN A 116 -9.89 14.66 -5.47
N ASP A 117 -8.87 13.95 -5.96
CA ASP A 117 -8.36 12.72 -5.33
C ASP A 117 -7.84 12.99 -3.91
N PHE A 118 -7.14 14.10 -3.71
CA PHE A 118 -6.65 14.52 -2.40
C PHE A 118 -7.78 14.96 -1.45
N TRP A 119 -8.79 15.64 -1.98
CA TRP A 119 -9.98 16.03 -1.21
C TRP A 119 -10.73 14.78 -0.69
N VAL A 120 -10.90 13.77 -1.54
CA VAL A 120 -11.50 12.47 -1.15
C VAL A 120 -10.67 11.79 -0.07
N LEU A 121 -9.35 11.82 -0.20
CA LEU A 121 -8.44 11.22 0.78
C LEU A 121 -8.55 11.90 2.14
N LYS A 122 -8.64 13.24 2.17
CA LYS A 122 -8.75 14.05 3.39
C LYS A 122 -10.15 13.97 4.02
N ASN A 123 -11.20 13.90 3.20
CA ASN A 123 -12.60 13.94 3.62
C ASN A 123 -13.33 12.62 3.33
N ARG A 124 -12.70 11.49 3.61
CA ARG A 124 -13.19 10.16 3.24
C ARG A 124 -14.63 9.88 3.70
N ALA A 125 -14.99 10.28 4.92
CA ALA A 125 -16.34 10.08 5.46
C ALA A 125 -17.40 10.83 4.62
N VAL A 126 -17.17 12.11 4.37
CA VAL A 126 -18.08 12.96 3.58
C VAL A 126 -18.14 12.49 2.12
N ALA A 127 -17.00 12.07 1.57
CA ALA A 127 -16.92 11.55 0.21
C ALA A 127 -17.76 10.28 0.04
N MET A 128 -17.73 9.38 1.02
CA MET A 128 -18.54 8.14 0.99
C MET A 128 -20.04 8.40 1.07
N GLU A 129 -20.48 9.46 1.75
CA GLU A 129 -21.89 9.84 1.86
C GLU A 129 -22.45 10.48 0.58
N LYS A 130 -21.59 10.96 -0.32
CA LYS A 130 -22.04 11.57 -1.59
C LYS A 130 -22.74 10.61 -2.54
N VAL A 131 -22.51 9.32 -2.40
CA VAL A 131 -23.13 8.28 -3.23
C VAL A 131 -23.88 7.33 -2.31
N SER A 132 -25.21 7.19 -2.51
CA SER A 132 -26.03 6.32 -1.66
C SER A 132 -25.78 4.84 -1.94
N ALA A 133 -25.98 4.01 -0.91
CA ALA A 133 -25.89 2.56 -1.03
C ALA A 133 -26.89 2.00 -2.07
N GLU A 134 -28.08 2.60 -2.18
CA GLU A 134 -29.13 2.21 -3.13
C GLU A 134 -28.69 2.40 -4.59
N GLU A 135 -27.97 3.50 -4.87
CA GLU A 135 -27.43 3.75 -6.21
C GLU A 135 -26.35 2.75 -6.61
N MET A 136 -25.57 2.28 -5.64
CA MET A 136 -24.55 1.25 -5.89
C MET A 136 -25.17 -0.13 -6.04
N GLU A 137 -26.27 -0.40 -5.33
CA GLU A 137 -27.01 -1.65 -5.46
C GLU A 137 -27.70 -1.73 -6.83
N THR A 138 -28.32 -0.64 -7.30
CA THR A 138 -28.89 -0.55 -8.66
C THR A 138 -27.82 -0.76 -9.74
N PHE A 139 -26.63 -0.21 -9.56
CA PHE A 139 -25.51 -0.46 -10.49
C PHE A 139 -25.12 -1.93 -10.50
N ARG A 140 -25.02 -2.57 -9.34
CA ARG A 140 -24.68 -3.99 -9.19
C ARG A 140 -25.71 -4.90 -9.85
N LEU A 141 -27.01 -4.56 -9.75
CA LEU A 141 -28.10 -5.31 -10.34
C LEU A 141 -28.23 -5.10 -11.86
N SER A 142 -27.71 -3.98 -12.39
CA SER A 142 -27.81 -3.65 -13.82
C SER A 142 -26.80 -4.40 -14.70
N LYS A 143 -25.82 -5.07 -14.11
CA LYS A 143 -24.78 -5.84 -14.81
C LYS A 143 -24.64 -7.22 -14.22
N ASP A 144 -24.58 -8.24 -15.04
CA ASP A 144 -24.26 -9.60 -14.64
C ASP A 144 -22.80 -9.74 -14.27
N ASN A 145 -22.50 -10.30 -13.10
CA ASN A 145 -21.13 -10.60 -12.60
C ASN A 145 -20.20 -9.41 -12.39
N VAL A 146 -20.67 -8.33 -11.75
CA VAL A 146 -19.82 -7.19 -11.38
C VAL A 146 -18.89 -7.57 -10.23
N SER A 147 -17.58 -7.39 -10.41
CA SER A 147 -16.59 -7.58 -9.34
C SER A 147 -16.69 -6.49 -8.27
N LYS A 148 -16.23 -6.80 -7.04
CA LYS A 148 -16.17 -5.78 -5.97
C LYS A 148 -15.30 -4.58 -6.36
N GLU A 149 -14.28 -4.81 -7.16
CA GLU A 149 -13.35 -3.77 -7.64
C GLU A 149 -14.06 -2.82 -8.60
N GLU A 150 -14.88 -3.34 -9.51
CA GLU A 150 -15.68 -2.52 -10.43
C GLU A 150 -16.72 -1.67 -9.70
N VAL A 151 -17.36 -2.23 -8.66
CA VAL A 151 -18.29 -1.48 -7.80
C VAL A 151 -17.57 -0.34 -7.08
N ASN A 152 -16.40 -0.60 -6.52
CA ASN A 152 -15.60 0.42 -5.85
C ASN A 152 -15.10 1.50 -6.82
N ALA A 153 -14.67 1.12 -8.01
CA ALA A 153 -14.23 2.04 -9.04
C ALA A 153 -15.37 2.95 -9.52
N GLU A 154 -16.57 2.39 -9.74
CA GLU A 154 -17.74 3.16 -10.12
C GLU A 154 -18.20 4.10 -8.99
N HIS A 155 -18.17 3.63 -7.74
CA HIS A 155 -18.45 4.47 -6.57
C HIS A 155 -17.50 5.66 -6.53
N TYR A 156 -16.20 5.41 -6.66
CA TYR A 156 -15.18 6.44 -6.67
C TYR A 156 -15.38 7.44 -7.80
N ARG A 157 -15.69 6.96 -9.02
CA ARG A 157 -15.97 7.80 -10.18
C ARG A 157 -17.16 8.74 -9.94
N ARG A 158 -18.25 8.23 -9.34
CA ARG A 158 -19.45 9.03 -9.02
C ARG A 158 -19.16 10.07 -7.93
N VAL A 159 -18.39 9.69 -6.92
CA VAL A 159 -17.94 10.64 -5.89
C VAL A 159 -17.21 11.81 -6.52
N LEU A 160 -16.25 11.55 -7.41
CA LEU A 160 -15.47 12.61 -8.07
C LEU A 160 -16.32 13.55 -8.92
N GLN A 161 -17.36 13.02 -9.59
CA GLN A 161 -18.29 13.85 -10.37
C GLN A 161 -19.18 14.76 -9.50
N ARG A 162 -19.35 14.43 -8.22
CA ARG A 162 -20.18 15.18 -7.27
C ARG A 162 -19.39 16.14 -6.38
N ILE A 163 -18.08 16.18 -6.54
CA ILE A 163 -17.25 17.19 -5.86
C ILE A 163 -17.45 18.52 -6.56
N THR A 164 -17.87 19.53 -5.79
CA THR A 164 -18.11 20.89 -6.27
C THR A 164 -16.82 21.73 -6.27
N GLU A 165 -16.79 22.77 -7.07
CA GLU A 165 -15.66 23.72 -7.07
C GLU A 165 -15.50 24.44 -5.72
N GLU A 166 -16.61 24.65 -5.00
CA GLU A 166 -16.60 25.24 -3.66
C GLU A 166 -15.90 24.34 -2.64
N GLU A 167 -16.07 23.02 -2.75
CA GLU A 167 -15.38 22.04 -1.90
C GLU A 167 -13.89 21.98 -2.21
N LEU A 168 -13.52 22.10 -3.48
CA LEU A 168 -12.11 22.18 -3.87
C LEU A 168 -11.46 23.50 -3.45
N ALA A 169 -12.23 24.59 -3.41
CA ALA A 169 -11.75 25.89 -2.93
C ALA A 169 -11.48 25.92 -1.41
N GLN A 170 -12.00 24.95 -0.65
CA GLN A 170 -11.68 24.78 0.78
C GLN A 170 -10.23 24.28 1.01
N LEU A 171 -9.58 23.74 -0.02
CA LEU A 171 -8.18 23.37 0.08
C LEU A 171 -7.31 24.63 0.19
N SER A 172 -6.59 24.76 1.30
CA SER A 172 -5.67 25.87 1.52
C SER A 172 -4.47 25.82 0.56
N ALA A 173 -3.75 26.93 0.40
CA ALA A 173 -2.51 26.94 -0.36
C ALA A 173 -1.51 25.89 0.16
N ARG A 174 -1.45 25.71 1.49
CA ARG A 174 -0.63 24.68 2.12
C ARG A 174 -1.08 23.27 1.73
N ASP A 175 -2.39 23.01 1.65
CA ASP A 175 -2.90 21.70 1.20
C ASP A 175 -2.46 21.38 -0.23
N ILE A 176 -2.37 22.40 -1.08
CA ILE A 176 -1.90 22.25 -2.47
C ILE A 176 -0.39 21.95 -2.52
N GLU A 177 0.41 22.52 -1.63
CA GLU A 177 1.84 22.19 -1.49
C GLU A 177 2.02 20.75 -0.99
N VAL A 178 1.27 20.36 0.05
CA VAL A 178 1.26 18.97 0.54
C VAL A 178 0.86 18.00 -0.56
N LEU A 179 -0.14 18.34 -1.36
CA LEU A 179 -0.57 17.56 -2.51
C LEU A 179 0.54 17.44 -3.57
N ALA A 180 1.26 18.53 -3.86
CA ALA A 180 2.37 18.50 -4.81
C ALA A 180 3.47 17.53 -4.33
N ILE A 181 3.83 17.58 -3.05
CA ILE A 181 4.79 16.66 -2.44
C ILE A 181 4.27 15.23 -2.44
N TYR A 182 3.03 15.01 -2.00
CA TYR A 182 2.38 13.68 -1.98
C TYR A 182 2.39 13.05 -3.36
N ARG A 183 2.08 13.80 -4.41
CA ARG A 183 2.09 13.34 -5.78
C ARG A 183 3.48 12.87 -6.23
N GLU A 184 4.53 13.62 -5.92
CA GLU A 184 5.91 13.22 -6.21
C GLU A 184 6.32 11.96 -5.42
N MET A 185 5.84 11.81 -4.16
CA MET A 185 6.12 10.63 -3.33
C MET A 185 5.44 9.34 -3.84
N ILE A 186 4.30 9.46 -4.53
CA ILE A 186 3.57 8.29 -5.08
C ILE A 186 3.85 8.07 -6.58
N ALA A 187 4.55 8.99 -7.24
CA ALA A 187 4.91 8.86 -8.64
C ALA A 187 5.96 7.74 -8.78
N ASP A 188 5.65 6.74 -9.60
CA ASP A 188 6.59 5.70 -9.98
C ASP A 188 7.52 6.27 -11.05
N TYR A 189 8.72 6.68 -10.65
CA TYR A 189 9.79 7.03 -11.58
C TYR A 189 10.52 5.75 -11.98
N TYR A 190 10.20 5.23 -13.16
CA TYR A 190 10.97 4.19 -13.83
C TYR A 190 12.06 4.78 -14.72
#